data_f9377c76569b5f38186116d0baec7467
#
_entry.id   f9377c76569b5f38186116d0baec7467
#
_cell.length_a   1.000
_cell.length_b   1.000
_cell.length_c   1.000
_cell.angle_alpha   90.00
_cell.angle_beta   90.00
_cell.angle_gamma   90.00
#
_symmetry.space_group_name_H-M   'P 1'
#
loop_
_entity.id
_entity.type
_entity.pdbx_description
1 polymer ?
#
loop_
_entity_poly.entity_id
_entity_poly.type
_entity_poly.pdbx_seq_one_letter_code
_entity_poly.pdbx_strand_id
1 'polypeptide(L)'
;MEHVSEAAAFAELKRQVLERVDLSREVPDEEMQELIDEVVLSYGRERGLHLDEKCRLKKELFYALRKMDVLQELLEEEAVTEIMVNGMEGIFLEKDGVLSRWEKNFYSKDRILDIIQQMIGACNRTVNESQPIVDARLDNGDRVHVVLPPVAVNGPIITIRRFPKEPITMNRLLELDSLSEEEAVFLRNAVRAGYSILIAGGTGSGKTTFLNALSEYIPEDERVIVIEDTAELQIQNVPNLVRLETRSAGTENCREITIRDLIRASLRMRPTRIIVGEVRGAETFELLTCLNTGHDGSFSTCHANSTADTISRLETMVLMGMELPLQAIRRQIASGIDLIVYLGRLRDKSRRLLEIAEVTGVEGEQVALNPLFLFRETGEISGKICGVQEKTGEMKRVEKFIRAGIQEVP
;
A
#
# COMPACT_ATOMS: atom_id res chain seq x y z
N MET A 1 14.84 -32.16 20.89
CA MET A 1 14.56 -32.22 22.34
C MET A 1 14.82 -30.87 23.03
N GLU A 2 15.79 -30.08 22.61
CA GLU A 2 16.08 -28.73 23.18
C GLU A 2 14.91 -27.72 22.99
N HIS A 3 14.30 -27.64 21.81
CA HIS A 3 13.18 -26.71 21.54
C HIS A 3 11.92 -26.95 22.38
N VAL A 4 11.64 -28.20 22.74
CA VAL A 4 10.49 -28.51 23.63
C VAL A 4 10.78 -28.05 25.06
N SER A 5 12.05 -28.05 25.45
CA SER A 5 12.50 -27.58 26.76
C SER A 5 12.41 -26.04 26.88
N GLU A 6 12.76 -25.29 25.84
CA GLU A 6 12.70 -23.82 25.83
C GLU A 6 11.26 -23.31 25.85
N ALA A 7 10.38 -23.87 25.02
CA ALA A 7 8.96 -23.47 25.01
C ALA A 7 8.25 -23.73 26.34
N ALA A 8 8.54 -24.87 26.97
CA ALA A 8 7.99 -25.21 28.30
C ALA A 8 8.53 -24.27 29.40
N ALA A 9 9.81 -23.93 29.33
CA ALA A 9 10.42 -22.97 30.25
C ALA A 9 9.84 -21.56 30.09
N PHE A 10 9.64 -21.11 28.85
CA PHE A 10 9.01 -19.82 28.55
C PHE A 10 7.56 -19.75 29.05
N ALA A 11 6.78 -20.81 28.83
CA ALA A 11 5.40 -20.88 29.33
C ALA A 11 5.34 -20.84 30.87
N GLU A 12 6.30 -21.50 31.54
CA GLU A 12 6.39 -21.47 32.99
C GLU A 12 6.76 -20.09 33.53
N LEU A 13 7.74 -19.42 32.91
CA LEU A 13 8.10 -18.05 33.27
C LEU A 13 6.94 -17.06 33.08
N LYS A 14 6.23 -17.18 31.97
CA LYS A 14 5.02 -16.39 31.71
C LYS A 14 3.96 -16.60 32.80
N ARG A 15 3.72 -17.86 33.19
CA ARG A 15 2.80 -18.20 34.28
C ARG A 15 3.23 -17.55 35.60
N GLN A 16 4.51 -17.64 35.97
CA GLN A 16 5.05 -17.05 37.20
C GLN A 16 4.90 -15.53 37.24
N VAL A 17 5.08 -14.83 36.09
CA VAL A 17 4.82 -13.38 36.02
C VAL A 17 3.34 -13.12 36.24
N LEU A 18 2.43 -13.83 35.55
CA LEU A 18 0.99 -13.60 35.65
C LEU A 18 0.44 -13.87 37.04
N GLU A 19 0.99 -14.84 37.79
CA GLU A 19 0.60 -15.12 39.18
C GLU A 19 0.98 -13.98 40.16
N ARG A 20 1.92 -13.12 39.79
CA ARG A 20 2.34 -11.98 40.59
C ARG A 20 1.66 -10.66 40.20
N VAL A 21 0.99 -10.65 39.04
CA VAL A 21 0.25 -9.49 38.56
C VAL A 21 -1.04 -9.31 39.33
N ASP A 22 -1.26 -8.12 39.86
CA ASP A 22 -2.55 -7.73 40.45
C ASP A 22 -3.56 -7.41 39.34
N LEU A 23 -4.37 -8.41 38.99
CA LEU A 23 -5.41 -8.29 37.96
C LEU A 23 -6.62 -7.43 38.38
N SER A 24 -6.65 -6.90 39.60
CA SER A 24 -7.74 -6.01 40.06
C SER A 24 -7.59 -4.57 39.56
N ARG A 25 -6.44 -4.23 39.02
CA ARG A 25 -6.09 -2.88 38.51
C ARG A 25 -5.32 -2.95 37.22
N GLU A 26 -5.26 -1.82 36.54
CA GLU A 26 -4.36 -1.66 35.40
C GLU A 26 -2.92 -1.57 35.90
N VAL A 27 -2.04 -2.45 35.41
CA VAL A 27 -0.61 -2.48 35.77
C VAL A 27 0.18 -1.72 34.71
N PRO A 28 0.93 -0.66 35.06
CA PRO A 28 1.78 0.06 34.13
C PRO A 28 2.88 -0.80 33.52
N ASP A 29 3.40 -0.42 32.34
CA ASP A 29 4.46 -1.17 31.65
C ASP A 29 5.75 -1.24 32.48
N GLU A 30 6.08 -0.20 33.24
CA GLU A 30 7.25 -0.16 34.12
C GLU A 30 7.16 -1.22 35.22
N GLU A 31 6.00 -1.32 35.88
CA GLU A 31 5.76 -2.32 36.93
C GLU A 31 5.77 -3.74 36.35
N MET A 32 5.22 -3.94 35.15
CA MET A 32 5.29 -5.22 34.45
C MET A 32 6.74 -5.61 34.13
N GLN A 33 7.57 -4.67 33.71
CA GLN A 33 8.98 -4.91 33.46
C GLN A 33 9.73 -5.30 34.74
N GLU A 34 9.44 -4.66 35.88
CA GLU A 34 10.02 -5.02 37.18
C GLU A 34 9.67 -6.46 37.59
N LEU A 35 8.40 -6.86 37.45
CA LEU A 35 7.97 -8.22 37.71
C LEU A 35 8.66 -9.26 36.81
N ILE A 36 8.79 -8.95 35.52
CA ILE A 36 9.51 -9.80 34.56
C ILE A 36 10.98 -9.90 34.97
N ASP A 37 11.60 -8.79 35.37
CA ASP A 37 12.99 -8.75 35.80
C ASP A 37 13.24 -9.65 37.00
N GLU A 38 12.41 -9.59 38.03
CA GLU A 38 12.50 -10.45 39.20
C GLU A 38 12.44 -11.94 38.84
N VAL A 39 11.45 -12.31 38.01
CA VAL A 39 11.25 -13.70 37.59
C VAL A 39 12.42 -14.21 36.76
N VAL A 40 12.88 -13.44 35.76
CA VAL A 40 14.00 -13.85 34.88
C VAL A 40 15.32 -13.88 35.63
N LEU A 41 15.56 -12.95 36.57
CA LEU A 41 16.77 -12.95 37.40
C LEU A 41 16.82 -14.17 38.33
N SER A 42 15.68 -14.54 38.95
CA SER A 42 15.59 -15.75 39.77
C SER A 42 15.88 -17.01 38.95
N TYR A 43 15.17 -17.17 37.83
CA TYR A 43 15.34 -18.31 36.93
C TYR A 43 16.76 -18.40 36.36
N GLY A 44 17.33 -17.24 35.97
CA GLY A 44 18.68 -17.19 35.42
C GLY A 44 19.80 -17.49 36.43
N ARG A 45 19.57 -17.25 37.73
CA ARG A 45 20.51 -17.66 38.80
C ARG A 45 20.52 -19.16 39.00
N GLU A 46 19.35 -19.79 39.00
CA GLU A 46 19.22 -21.24 39.16
C GLU A 46 19.84 -22.04 38.01
N ARG A 47 19.76 -21.50 36.79
CA ARG A 47 20.22 -22.17 35.56
C ARG A 47 21.52 -21.67 34.98
N GLY A 48 22.15 -20.66 35.61
CA GLY A 48 23.44 -20.13 35.16
C GLY A 48 23.39 -19.41 33.80
N LEU A 49 22.23 -18.76 33.47
CA LEU A 49 22.06 -18.08 32.19
C LEU A 49 23.01 -16.89 32.06
N HIS A 50 23.55 -16.68 30.84
CA HIS A 50 24.34 -15.51 30.51
C HIS A 50 23.47 -14.25 30.43
N LEU A 51 24.11 -13.08 30.46
CA LEU A 51 23.41 -11.81 30.47
C LEU A 51 22.55 -11.62 29.23
N ASP A 52 23.06 -11.96 28.05
CA ASP A 52 22.35 -11.85 26.78
C ASP A 52 21.08 -12.70 26.73
N GLU A 53 21.14 -13.93 27.28
CA GLU A 53 19.97 -14.81 27.38
C GLU A 53 18.91 -14.24 28.29
N LYS A 54 19.30 -13.64 29.42
CA LYS A 54 18.37 -12.95 30.34
C LYS A 54 17.72 -11.75 29.67
N CYS A 55 18.49 -10.94 28.96
CA CYS A 55 17.96 -9.78 28.22
C CYS A 55 16.97 -10.22 27.14
N ARG A 56 17.28 -11.29 26.39
CA ARG A 56 16.39 -11.86 25.39
C ARG A 56 15.08 -12.35 26.02
N LEU A 57 15.15 -13.14 27.08
CA LEU A 57 13.98 -13.65 27.78
C LEU A 57 13.09 -12.54 28.34
N LYS A 58 13.68 -11.50 28.93
CA LYS A 58 12.93 -10.32 29.41
C LYS A 58 12.14 -9.66 28.29
N LYS A 59 12.80 -9.41 27.16
CA LYS A 59 12.18 -8.80 25.98
C LYS A 59 11.04 -9.65 25.43
N GLU A 60 11.28 -10.95 25.27
CA GLU A 60 10.29 -11.90 24.76
C GLU A 60 9.07 -12.03 25.69
N LEU A 61 9.29 -12.09 27.01
CA LEU A 61 8.19 -12.11 27.99
C LEU A 61 7.37 -10.84 27.99
N PHE A 62 8.04 -9.67 27.90
CA PHE A 62 7.34 -8.40 27.82
C PHE A 62 6.51 -8.30 26.54
N TYR A 63 7.05 -8.75 25.40
CA TYR A 63 6.32 -8.77 24.15
C TYR A 63 5.13 -9.74 24.18
N ALA A 64 5.30 -10.91 24.80
CA ALA A 64 4.23 -11.90 24.94
C ALA A 64 3.12 -11.48 25.89
N LEU A 65 3.39 -10.59 26.85
CA LEU A 65 2.41 -10.16 27.86
C LEU A 65 1.74 -8.83 27.52
N ARG A 66 2.46 -7.91 26.83
CA ARG A 66 2.04 -6.51 26.66
C ARG A 66 1.99 -6.03 25.21
N LYS A 67 2.60 -6.76 24.31
CA LYS A 67 2.73 -6.37 22.89
C LYS A 67 2.22 -7.48 21.97
N MET A 68 2.65 -7.48 20.71
CA MET A 68 2.20 -8.42 19.68
C MET A 68 3.03 -9.72 19.64
N ASP A 69 3.57 -10.16 20.79
CA ASP A 69 4.35 -11.41 20.90
C ASP A 69 5.52 -11.46 19.91
N VAL A 70 5.73 -12.59 19.24
CA VAL A 70 6.79 -12.76 18.23
C VAL A 70 6.71 -11.78 17.06
N LEU A 71 5.54 -11.23 16.77
CA LEU A 71 5.37 -10.23 15.70
C LEU A 71 5.95 -8.87 16.08
N GLN A 72 6.12 -8.58 17.37
CA GLN A 72 6.57 -7.27 17.81
C GLN A 72 7.98 -6.93 17.26
N GLU A 73 8.88 -7.90 17.21
CA GLU A 73 10.22 -7.70 16.65
C GLU A 73 10.16 -7.32 15.16
N LEU A 74 9.28 -7.98 14.40
CA LEU A 74 9.10 -7.69 12.98
C LEU A 74 8.42 -6.35 12.76
N LEU A 75 7.50 -5.95 13.66
CA LEU A 75 6.83 -4.66 13.62
C LEU A 75 7.77 -3.50 14.00
N GLU A 76 8.84 -3.73 14.73
CA GLU A 76 9.86 -2.74 15.08
C GLU A 76 10.94 -2.61 13.99
N GLU A 77 11.13 -3.63 13.15
CA GLU A 77 12.15 -3.63 12.10
C GLU A 77 11.67 -2.85 10.86
N GLU A 78 12.26 -1.70 10.58
CA GLU A 78 11.83 -0.79 9.50
C GLU A 78 12.00 -1.38 8.09
N ALA A 79 12.97 -2.27 7.90
CA ALA A 79 13.22 -2.89 6.61
C ALA A 79 12.18 -3.95 6.22
N VAL A 80 11.36 -4.41 7.17
CA VAL A 80 10.27 -5.37 6.92
C VAL A 80 9.09 -4.64 6.31
N THR A 81 8.68 -5.04 5.12
CA THR A 81 7.55 -4.44 4.37
C THR A 81 6.25 -5.24 4.48
N GLU A 82 6.35 -6.57 4.59
CA GLU A 82 5.18 -7.44 4.79
C GLU A 82 5.49 -8.55 5.80
N ILE A 83 4.48 -8.91 6.61
CA ILE A 83 4.54 -10.02 7.56
C ILE A 83 3.34 -10.93 7.28
N MET A 84 3.60 -12.22 7.10
CA MET A 84 2.57 -13.21 6.78
C MET A 84 2.63 -14.37 7.77
N VAL A 85 1.56 -14.56 8.54
CA VAL A 85 1.40 -15.68 9.47
C VAL A 85 0.48 -16.71 8.82
N ASN A 86 0.98 -17.91 8.59
CA ASN A 86 0.26 -19.01 7.99
C ASN A 86 -0.11 -20.06 9.07
N GLY A 87 -0.99 -19.68 9.99
CA GLY A 87 -1.36 -20.51 11.13
C GLY A 87 -0.13 -20.96 11.94
N MET A 88 -0.06 -22.25 12.24
CA MET A 88 1.08 -22.86 12.93
C MET A 88 2.21 -23.29 11.99
N GLU A 89 2.05 -23.16 10.66
CA GLU A 89 3.06 -23.61 9.69
C GLU A 89 4.28 -22.67 9.65
N GLY A 90 4.10 -21.39 9.97
CA GLY A 90 5.21 -20.44 10.08
C GLY A 90 4.84 -19.00 9.80
N ILE A 91 5.82 -18.16 10.07
CA ILE A 91 5.80 -16.73 9.78
C ILE A 91 6.76 -16.46 8.63
N PHE A 92 6.30 -15.71 7.65
CA PHE A 92 7.09 -15.25 6.52
C PHE A 92 7.14 -13.73 6.53
N LEU A 93 8.20 -13.17 5.99
CA LEU A 93 8.36 -11.73 5.89
C LEU A 93 8.93 -11.34 4.53
N GLU A 94 8.60 -10.15 4.06
CA GLU A 94 9.28 -9.49 2.95
C GLU A 94 10.19 -8.39 3.50
N LYS A 95 11.47 -8.44 3.12
CA LYS A 95 12.48 -7.45 3.44
C LYS A 95 13.28 -7.15 2.18
N ASP A 96 13.41 -5.88 1.82
CA ASP A 96 14.09 -5.44 0.59
C ASP A 96 13.57 -6.15 -0.69
N GLY A 97 12.28 -6.47 -0.75
CA GLY A 97 11.66 -7.19 -1.85
C GLY A 97 11.98 -8.70 -1.89
N VAL A 98 12.63 -9.24 -0.86
CA VAL A 98 12.94 -10.67 -0.75
C VAL A 98 12.05 -11.32 0.29
N LEU A 99 11.33 -12.36 -0.14
CA LEU A 99 10.51 -13.17 0.75
C LEU A 99 11.38 -14.20 1.47
N SER A 100 11.27 -14.28 2.79
CA SER A 100 12.00 -15.25 3.62
C SER A 100 11.12 -15.79 4.74
N ARG A 101 11.48 -16.95 5.26
CA ARG A 101 10.83 -17.53 6.43
C ARG A 101 11.47 -16.98 7.70
N TRP A 102 10.63 -16.59 8.68
CA TRP A 102 11.08 -16.19 10.01
C TRP A 102 11.44 -17.43 10.86
N GLU A 103 12.46 -17.32 11.68
CA GLU A 103 12.92 -18.43 12.52
C GLU A 103 12.00 -18.73 13.69
N LYS A 104 11.33 -17.70 14.22
CA LYS A 104 10.40 -17.83 15.35
C LYS A 104 8.98 -18.14 14.86
N ASN A 105 8.18 -18.76 15.71
CA ASN A 105 6.78 -19.04 15.44
C ASN A 105 5.94 -18.88 16.73
N PHE A 106 4.64 -18.81 16.58
CA PHE A 106 3.74 -18.88 17.71
C PHE A 106 3.77 -20.28 18.35
N TYR A 107 3.61 -20.35 19.66
CA TYR A 107 3.62 -21.61 20.40
C TYR A 107 2.24 -22.30 20.43
N SER A 108 1.14 -21.60 20.12
CA SER A 108 -0.20 -22.18 20.04
C SER A 108 -1.10 -21.42 19.07
N LYS A 109 -2.13 -22.11 18.55
CA LYS A 109 -3.18 -21.52 17.74
C LYS A 109 -3.98 -20.46 18.50
N ASP A 110 -4.25 -20.74 19.79
CA ASP A 110 -5.02 -19.83 20.65
C ASP A 110 -4.29 -18.50 20.80
N ARG A 111 -2.95 -18.54 20.88
CA ARG A 111 -2.16 -17.30 20.94
C ARG A 111 -2.26 -16.45 19.66
N ILE A 112 -2.31 -17.09 18.49
CA ILE A 112 -2.56 -16.37 17.23
C ILE A 112 -3.93 -15.69 17.29
N LEU A 113 -4.96 -16.40 17.77
CA LEU A 113 -6.31 -15.85 17.91
C LEU A 113 -6.36 -14.67 18.89
N ASP A 114 -5.66 -14.75 20.02
CA ASP A 114 -5.56 -13.64 20.98
C ASP A 114 -4.95 -12.39 20.34
N ILE A 115 -3.85 -12.56 19.61
CA ILE A 115 -3.19 -11.46 18.90
C ILE A 115 -4.10 -10.87 17.82
N ILE A 116 -4.84 -11.71 17.09
CA ILE A 116 -5.84 -11.25 16.12
C ILE A 116 -6.90 -10.39 16.81
N GLN A 117 -7.48 -10.89 17.94
CA GLN A 117 -8.51 -10.13 18.65
C GLN A 117 -7.95 -8.80 19.19
N GLN A 118 -6.71 -8.81 19.69
CA GLN A 118 -6.04 -7.57 20.15
C GLN A 118 -5.87 -6.57 19.01
N MET A 119 -5.35 -6.98 17.84
CA MET A 119 -5.15 -6.11 16.69
C MET A 119 -6.46 -5.55 16.15
N ILE A 120 -7.44 -6.44 15.93
CA ILE A 120 -8.71 -6.09 15.29
C ILE A 120 -9.60 -5.28 16.25
N GLY A 121 -9.57 -5.61 17.55
CA GLY A 121 -10.26 -4.87 18.60
C GLY A 121 -9.74 -3.43 18.73
N ALA A 122 -8.43 -3.20 18.65
CA ALA A 122 -7.83 -1.86 18.65
C ALA A 122 -8.34 -1.00 17.48
N CYS A 123 -8.71 -1.62 16.36
CA CYS A 123 -9.28 -0.93 15.19
C CYS A 123 -10.81 -0.75 15.25
N ASN A 124 -11.47 -1.03 16.37
CA ASN A 124 -12.93 -1.05 16.51
C ASN A 124 -13.61 -1.95 15.46
N ARG A 125 -12.99 -3.06 15.12
CA ARG A 125 -13.50 -4.09 14.22
C ARG A 125 -13.71 -5.39 14.96
N THR A 126 -14.49 -6.28 14.37
CA THR A 126 -14.74 -7.63 14.92
C THR A 126 -14.42 -8.67 13.87
N VAL A 127 -13.84 -9.78 14.30
CA VAL A 127 -13.62 -10.97 13.47
C VAL A 127 -13.99 -12.21 14.29
N ASN A 128 -14.77 -13.10 13.70
CA ASN A 128 -15.24 -14.33 14.33
C ASN A 128 -15.64 -15.36 13.25
N GLU A 129 -16.14 -16.52 13.65
CA GLU A 129 -16.56 -17.58 12.73
C GLU A 129 -17.69 -17.15 11.77
N SER A 130 -18.55 -16.21 12.17
CA SER A 130 -19.63 -15.68 11.32
C SER A 130 -19.15 -14.64 10.34
N GLN A 131 -18.08 -13.93 10.69
CA GLN A 131 -17.37 -12.96 9.84
C GLN A 131 -15.88 -13.29 9.89
N PRO A 132 -15.44 -14.33 9.17
CA PRO A 132 -14.08 -14.84 9.30
C PRO A 132 -13.03 -14.06 8.51
N ILE A 133 -13.43 -13.07 7.73
CA ILE A 133 -12.54 -12.23 6.91
C ILE A 133 -12.69 -10.79 7.35
N VAL A 134 -11.58 -10.14 7.67
CA VAL A 134 -11.57 -8.72 8.05
C VAL A 134 -10.33 -8.02 7.52
N ASP A 135 -10.53 -6.80 7.03
CA ASP A 135 -9.50 -5.82 6.77
C ASP A 135 -9.54 -4.74 7.86
N ALA A 136 -8.39 -4.41 8.42
CA ALA A 136 -8.24 -3.38 9.44
C ALA A 136 -6.98 -2.55 9.19
N ARG A 137 -6.90 -1.40 9.86
CA ARG A 137 -5.75 -0.53 9.83
C ARG A 137 -5.35 -0.19 11.25
N LEU A 138 -4.09 -0.46 11.59
CA LEU A 138 -3.52 -0.13 12.89
C LEU A 138 -3.27 1.38 13.01
N ASP A 139 -3.11 1.89 14.23
CA ASP A 139 -2.88 3.33 14.50
C ASP A 139 -1.62 3.88 13.82
N ASN A 140 -0.60 3.03 13.63
CA ASN A 140 0.62 3.37 12.91
C ASN A 140 0.45 3.38 11.37
N GLY A 141 -0.75 3.07 10.87
CA GLY A 141 -1.07 3.03 9.45
C GLY A 141 -0.91 1.67 8.77
N ASP A 142 -0.32 0.67 9.44
CA ASP A 142 -0.14 -0.68 8.88
C ASP A 142 -1.50 -1.32 8.58
N ARG A 143 -1.63 -1.96 7.41
CA ARG A 143 -2.84 -2.70 7.02
C ARG A 143 -2.74 -4.14 7.52
N VAL A 144 -3.81 -4.61 8.13
CA VAL A 144 -3.92 -5.99 8.61
C VAL A 144 -5.10 -6.67 7.91
N HIS A 145 -4.81 -7.75 7.22
CA HIS A 145 -5.81 -8.66 6.67
C HIS A 145 -5.81 -9.97 7.47
N VAL A 146 -6.98 -10.38 7.93
CA VAL A 146 -7.14 -11.60 8.72
C VAL A 146 -8.16 -12.51 8.06
N VAL A 147 -7.84 -13.80 8.02
CA VAL A 147 -8.78 -14.86 7.62
C VAL A 147 -8.79 -15.95 8.67
N LEU A 148 -9.97 -16.23 9.25
CA LEU A 148 -10.13 -17.25 10.27
C LEU A 148 -10.64 -18.58 9.70
N PRO A 149 -10.44 -19.70 10.41
CA PRO A 149 -11.18 -20.92 10.16
C PRO A 149 -12.72 -20.70 10.30
N PRO A 150 -13.57 -21.44 9.55
CA PRO A 150 -13.23 -22.55 8.67
C PRO A 150 -12.77 -22.16 7.26
N VAL A 151 -12.80 -20.87 6.90
CA VAL A 151 -12.38 -20.39 5.57
C VAL A 151 -10.88 -20.60 5.38
N ALA A 152 -10.08 -20.25 6.37
CA ALA A 152 -8.64 -20.54 6.39
C ALA A 152 -8.40 -22.00 6.85
N VAL A 153 -8.14 -22.89 5.91
CA VAL A 153 -8.00 -24.35 6.17
C VAL A 153 -6.76 -24.66 7.01
N ASN A 154 -5.66 -23.93 6.81
CA ASN A 154 -4.38 -24.15 7.50
C ASN A 154 -4.33 -23.48 8.89
N GLY A 155 -5.41 -22.87 9.35
CA GLY A 155 -5.49 -22.14 10.60
C GLY A 155 -5.66 -20.64 10.41
N PRO A 156 -5.59 -19.83 11.48
CA PRO A 156 -5.73 -18.37 11.36
C PRO A 156 -4.60 -17.80 10.49
N ILE A 157 -4.96 -16.95 9.52
CA ILE A 157 -4.02 -16.26 8.63
C ILE A 157 -4.00 -14.79 9.03
N ILE A 158 -2.80 -14.20 9.12
CA ILE A 158 -2.60 -12.76 9.30
C ILE A 158 -1.64 -12.29 8.20
N THR A 159 -2.02 -11.26 7.48
CA THR A 159 -1.11 -10.55 6.59
C THR A 159 -1.04 -9.10 7.02
N ILE A 160 0.15 -8.62 7.38
CA ILE A 160 0.40 -7.23 7.77
C ILE A 160 1.25 -6.59 6.69
N ARG A 161 0.71 -5.57 6.04
CA ARG A 161 1.47 -4.72 5.12
C ARG A 161 1.86 -3.45 5.82
N ARG A 162 3.17 -3.24 5.94
CA ARG A 162 3.73 -2.11 6.65
C ARG A 162 3.49 -0.81 5.90
N PHE A 163 3.12 0.20 6.64
CA PHE A 163 2.99 1.55 6.10
C PHE A 163 4.34 2.27 6.23
N PRO A 164 4.95 2.74 5.13
CA PRO A 164 6.23 3.40 5.20
C PRO A 164 6.12 4.69 6.02
N LYS A 165 7.05 4.91 6.96
CA LYS A 165 7.09 6.12 7.80
C LYS A 165 7.35 7.37 6.97
N GLU A 166 8.22 7.25 5.98
CA GLU A 166 8.52 8.32 5.03
C GLU A 166 8.12 7.90 3.62
N PRO A 167 7.39 8.75 2.90
CA PRO A 167 7.05 8.47 1.52
C PRO A 167 8.31 8.47 0.65
N ILE A 168 8.33 7.59 -0.34
CA ILE A 168 9.38 7.60 -1.36
C ILE A 168 9.16 8.84 -2.24
N THR A 169 10.17 9.73 -2.26
CA THR A 169 10.19 10.95 -3.06
C THR A 169 10.59 10.67 -4.51
N MET A 170 10.36 11.64 -5.39
CA MET A 170 10.83 11.56 -6.78
C MET A 170 12.36 11.47 -6.85
N ASN A 171 13.08 12.20 -6.01
CA ASN A 171 14.55 12.09 -5.93
C ASN A 171 14.99 10.67 -5.57
N ARG A 172 14.27 10.02 -4.65
CA ARG A 172 14.59 8.63 -4.29
C ARG A 172 14.32 7.65 -5.43
N LEU A 173 13.29 7.89 -6.25
CA LEU A 173 13.02 7.11 -7.46
C LEU A 173 14.13 7.27 -8.51
N LEU A 174 14.69 8.48 -8.64
CA LEU A 174 15.86 8.73 -9.50
C LEU A 174 17.11 7.98 -9.00
N GLU A 175 17.41 8.05 -7.70
CA GLU A 175 18.53 7.30 -7.08
C GLU A 175 18.40 5.77 -7.26
N LEU A 176 17.17 5.27 -7.34
CA LEU A 176 16.86 3.86 -7.57
C LEU A 176 16.84 3.48 -9.06
N ASP A 177 17.21 4.41 -9.96
CA ASP A 177 17.10 4.26 -11.41
C ASP A 177 15.68 3.86 -11.87
N SER A 178 14.64 4.21 -11.14
CA SER A 178 13.26 3.86 -11.51
C SER A 178 12.78 4.62 -12.73
N LEU A 179 13.33 5.81 -12.97
CA LEU A 179 13.10 6.65 -14.13
C LEU A 179 14.32 7.55 -14.36
N SER A 180 14.40 8.19 -15.53
CA SER A 180 15.45 9.16 -15.88
C SER A 180 15.11 10.58 -15.38
N GLU A 181 16.13 11.46 -15.32
CA GLU A 181 15.94 12.88 -15.00
C GLU A 181 15.04 13.58 -16.03
N GLU A 182 15.17 13.23 -17.32
CA GLU A 182 14.34 13.80 -18.40
C GLU A 182 12.86 13.46 -18.19
N GLU A 183 12.54 12.20 -17.86
CA GLU A 183 11.18 11.76 -17.53
C GLU A 183 10.65 12.44 -16.26
N ALA A 184 11.48 12.61 -15.24
CA ALA A 184 11.08 13.30 -14.01
C ALA A 184 10.75 14.77 -14.27
N VAL A 185 11.55 15.46 -15.08
CA VAL A 185 11.29 16.86 -15.49
C VAL A 185 10.02 16.95 -16.33
N PHE A 186 9.82 16.05 -17.29
CA PHE A 186 8.60 15.98 -18.09
C PHE A 186 7.37 15.81 -17.20
N LEU A 187 7.37 14.82 -16.31
CA LEU A 187 6.25 14.52 -15.43
C LEU A 187 5.96 15.66 -14.44
N ARG A 188 7.00 16.30 -13.89
CA ARG A 188 6.86 17.50 -13.06
C ARG A 188 6.12 18.61 -13.81
N ASN A 189 6.55 18.88 -15.04
CA ASN A 189 5.94 19.91 -15.88
C ASN A 189 4.50 19.54 -16.25
N ALA A 190 4.23 18.27 -16.57
CA ALA A 190 2.89 17.76 -16.86
C ALA A 190 1.93 17.90 -15.65
N VAL A 191 2.39 17.55 -14.43
CA VAL A 191 1.61 17.72 -13.20
C VAL A 191 1.27 19.19 -12.97
N ARG A 192 2.26 20.10 -13.11
CA ARG A 192 2.05 21.55 -12.94
C ARG A 192 1.12 22.14 -13.99
N ALA A 193 1.18 21.63 -15.22
CA ALA A 193 0.31 22.06 -16.30
C ALA A 193 -1.12 21.49 -16.23
N GLY A 194 -1.41 20.62 -15.27
CA GLY A 194 -2.73 20.04 -15.08
C GLY A 194 -3.06 18.91 -16.08
N TYR A 195 -2.07 18.13 -16.50
CA TYR A 195 -2.34 16.91 -17.27
C TYR A 195 -2.91 15.82 -16.36
N SER A 196 -4.01 15.19 -16.79
CA SER A 196 -4.61 14.05 -16.12
C SER A 196 -3.80 12.79 -16.42
N ILE A 197 -3.28 12.16 -15.36
CA ILE A 197 -2.33 11.05 -15.46
C ILE A 197 -2.92 9.78 -14.89
N LEU A 198 -2.91 8.70 -15.69
CA LEU A 198 -3.25 7.36 -15.23
C LEU A 198 -1.98 6.51 -15.12
N ILE A 199 -1.72 5.98 -13.92
CA ILE A 199 -0.55 5.13 -13.66
C ILE A 199 -0.99 3.68 -13.73
N ALA A 200 -0.43 2.93 -14.65
CA ALA A 200 -0.73 1.52 -14.90
C ALA A 200 0.44 0.61 -14.51
N GLY A 201 0.15 -0.64 -14.23
CA GLY A 201 1.19 -1.65 -13.95
C GLY A 201 0.68 -2.84 -13.16
N GLY A 202 1.47 -3.89 -13.08
CA GLY A 202 1.17 -5.11 -12.34
C GLY A 202 1.16 -4.90 -10.81
N THR A 203 0.82 -5.98 -10.09
CA THR A 203 0.93 -5.99 -8.62
C THR A 203 2.39 -5.81 -8.20
N GLY A 204 2.64 -4.95 -7.22
CA GLY A 204 3.99 -4.69 -6.71
C GLY A 204 4.90 -3.89 -7.66
N SER A 205 4.38 -3.30 -8.76
CA SER A 205 5.15 -2.44 -9.65
C SER A 205 5.45 -1.04 -9.09
N GLY A 206 4.83 -0.65 -7.96
CA GLY A 206 5.07 0.62 -7.31
C GLY A 206 4.12 1.76 -7.72
N LYS A 207 2.93 1.46 -8.27
CA LYS A 207 1.95 2.47 -8.73
C LYS A 207 1.60 3.51 -7.66
N THR A 208 1.20 3.07 -6.48
CA THR A 208 0.83 3.95 -5.35
C THR A 208 2.02 4.81 -4.90
N THR A 209 3.22 4.20 -4.83
CA THR A 209 4.47 4.90 -4.53
C THR A 209 4.78 5.98 -5.55
N PHE A 210 4.65 5.65 -6.85
CA PHE A 210 4.91 6.58 -7.94
C PHE A 210 3.88 7.71 -7.98
N LEU A 211 2.59 7.40 -7.77
CA LEU A 211 1.54 8.41 -7.65
C LEU A 211 1.83 9.37 -6.49
N ASN A 212 2.28 8.83 -5.37
CA ASN A 212 2.65 9.64 -4.22
C ASN A 212 3.82 10.57 -4.53
N ALA A 213 4.88 10.07 -5.18
CA ALA A 213 6.01 10.89 -5.61
C ALA A 213 5.60 11.99 -6.64
N LEU A 214 4.70 11.68 -7.58
CA LEU A 214 4.16 12.68 -8.50
C LEU A 214 3.36 13.77 -7.78
N SER A 215 2.70 13.44 -6.69
CA SER A 215 1.89 14.41 -5.93
C SER A 215 2.71 15.55 -5.32
N GLU A 216 4.04 15.37 -5.16
CA GLU A 216 4.96 16.42 -4.70
C GLU A 216 4.99 17.65 -5.62
N TYR A 217 4.62 17.47 -6.88
CA TYR A 217 4.63 18.53 -7.89
C TYR A 217 3.30 19.27 -8.02
N ILE A 218 2.27 18.89 -7.26
CA ILE A 218 0.98 19.57 -7.24
C ILE A 218 1.17 20.97 -6.64
N PRO A 219 0.65 22.03 -7.29
CA PRO A 219 0.70 23.39 -6.75
C PRO A 219 0.05 23.49 -5.37
N GLU A 220 0.66 24.26 -4.46
CA GLU A 220 0.22 24.40 -3.06
C GLU A 220 -1.13 25.13 -2.91
N ASP A 221 -1.50 25.93 -3.89
CA ASP A 221 -2.76 26.71 -3.93
C ASP A 221 -3.96 25.87 -4.38
N GLU A 222 -3.76 24.62 -4.78
CA GLU A 222 -4.82 23.74 -5.20
C GLU A 222 -5.55 23.09 -4.02
N ARG A 223 -6.86 22.83 -4.22
CA ARG A 223 -7.65 21.98 -3.33
C ARG A 223 -7.68 20.54 -3.89
N VAL A 224 -7.05 19.63 -3.20
CA VAL A 224 -6.95 18.23 -3.61
C VAL A 224 -7.85 17.35 -2.76
N ILE A 225 -8.63 16.48 -3.40
CA ILE A 225 -9.41 15.45 -2.71
C ILE A 225 -8.85 14.09 -3.11
N VAL A 226 -8.43 13.33 -2.11
CA VAL A 226 -7.91 11.96 -2.25
C VAL A 226 -9.00 10.98 -1.85
N ILE A 227 -9.22 9.98 -2.68
CA ILE A 227 -10.24 8.94 -2.50
C ILE A 227 -9.57 7.58 -2.61
N GLU A 228 -9.67 6.74 -1.58
CA GLU A 228 -9.00 5.45 -1.52
C GLU A 228 -9.92 4.38 -0.88
N ASP A 229 -9.69 3.12 -1.22
CA ASP A 229 -10.30 2.00 -0.49
C ASP A 229 -9.77 1.91 0.93
N THR A 230 -8.47 2.06 1.06
CA THR A 230 -7.75 2.20 2.32
C THR A 230 -6.68 3.26 2.12
N ALA A 231 -6.60 4.23 3.02
CA ALA A 231 -5.70 5.36 2.88
C ALA A 231 -4.23 4.93 2.90
N GLU A 232 -3.58 4.92 1.73
CA GLU A 232 -2.16 4.59 1.50
C GLU A 232 -1.34 5.82 1.07
N LEU A 233 -1.96 6.82 0.45
CA LEU A 233 -1.27 7.98 -0.08
C LEU A 233 -0.85 8.94 1.04
N GLN A 234 0.37 9.45 0.97
CA GLN A 234 0.97 10.39 1.94
C GLN A 234 1.30 11.72 1.25
N ILE A 235 0.30 12.40 0.74
CA ILE A 235 0.47 13.71 0.09
C ILE A 235 0.82 14.75 1.15
N GLN A 236 2.00 15.35 1.07
CA GLN A 236 2.54 16.25 2.10
C GLN A 236 2.45 17.73 1.72
N ASN A 237 2.68 18.09 0.46
CA ASN A 237 2.91 19.48 0.02
C ASN A 237 1.63 20.24 -0.37
N VAL A 238 0.45 19.73 -0.01
CA VAL A 238 -0.84 20.34 -0.34
C VAL A 238 -1.56 20.75 0.96
N PRO A 239 -1.58 22.04 1.33
CA PRO A 239 -2.21 22.50 2.56
C PRO A 239 -3.74 22.28 2.58
N ASN A 240 -4.39 22.35 1.42
CA ASN A 240 -5.85 22.18 1.30
C ASN A 240 -6.19 20.76 0.81
N LEU A 241 -5.79 19.76 1.61
CA LEU A 241 -5.99 18.34 1.33
C LEU A 241 -7.20 17.77 2.07
N VAL A 242 -8.07 17.05 1.36
CA VAL A 242 -9.15 16.25 1.93
C VAL A 242 -8.90 14.79 1.60
N ARG A 243 -9.02 13.91 2.60
CA ARG A 243 -8.85 12.46 2.41
C ARG A 243 -10.18 11.77 2.71
N LEU A 244 -10.63 10.94 1.80
CA LEU A 244 -11.85 10.16 1.89
C LEU A 244 -11.51 8.68 1.73
N GLU A 245 -12.04 7.86 2.61
CA GLU A 245 -11.83 6.41 2.61
C GLU A 245 -13.17 5.70 2.51
N THR A 246 -13.22 4.58 1.79
CA THR A 246 -14.41 3.75 1.69
C THR A 246 -14.79 3.16 3.06
N ARG A 247 -16.03 2.78 3.19
CA ARG A 247 -16.53 2.09 4.37
C ARG A 247 -17.33 0.88 3.96
N SER A 248 -16.85 -0.31 4.33
CA SER A 248 -17.61 -1.55 4.17
C SER A 248 -18.90 -1.52 5.00
N ALA A 249 -19.91 -2.29 4.59
CA ALA A 249 -21.12 -2.50 5.38
C ALA A 249 -20.73 -3.09 6.75
N GLY A 250 -21.04 -2.37 7.83
CA GLY A 250 -20.74 -2.80 9.19
C GLY A 250 -21.87 -3.63 9.81
N THR A 251 -21.58 -4.25 10.97
CA THR A 251 -22.55 -5.03 11.77
C THR A 251 -23.70 -4.19 12.34
N GLU A 252 -23.58 -2.86 12.37
CA GLU A 252 -24.54 -1.93 13.00
C GLU A 252 -25.42 -1.18 11.99
N ASN A 253 -25.99 -1.82 10.98
CA ASN A 253 -26.82 -1.17 9.96
C ASN A 253 -26.16 0.03 9.24
N CYS A 254 -24.84 0.13 9.25
CA CYS A 254 -24.14 1.15 8.52
C CYS A 254 -24.12 0.82 7.01
N ARG A 255 -24.65 1.73 6.20
CA ARG A 255 -24.59 1.62 4.75
C ARG A 255 -23.13 1.59 4.27
N GLU A 256 -22.82 0.71 3.31
CA GLU A 256 -21.58 0.76 2.55
C GLU A 256 -21.39 2.11 1.85
N ILE A 257 -20.16 2.62 1.85
CA ILE A 257 -19.76 3.82 1.10
C ILE A 257 -18.62 3.39 0.16
N THR A 258 -18.92 3.42 -1.13
CA THR A 258 -18.01 2.98 -2.19
C THR A 258 -17.15 4.14 -2.72
N ILE A 259 -16.05 3.83 -3.46
CA ILE A 259 -15.26 4.83 -4.21
C ILE A 259 -16.21 5.66 -5.11
N ARG A 260 -17.18 5.03 -5.76
CA ARG A 260 -18.19 5.66 -6.59
C ARG A 260 -18.97 6.75 -5.85
N ASP A 261 -19.43 6.44 -4.63
CA ASP A 261 -20.15 7.41 -3.79
C ASP A 261 -19.24 8.58 -3.40
N LEU A 262 -17.97 8.30 -3.09
CA LEU A 262 -16.99 9.31 -2.70
C LEU A 262 -16.60 10.22 -3.85
N ILE A 263 -16.44 9.71 -5.08
CA ILE A 263 -16.21 10.56 -6.27
C ILE A 263 -17.40 11.51 -6.47
N ARG A 264 -18.64 11.00 -6.41
CA ARG A 264 -19.83 11.84 -6.54
C ARG A 264 -19.95 12.90 -5.45
N ALA A 265 -19.57 12.57 -4.22
CA ALA A 265 -19.54 13.51 -3.10
C ALA A 265 -18.47 14.59 -3.30
N SER A 266 -17.27 14.20 -3.75
CA SER A 266 -16.13 15.10 -3.94
C SER A 266 -16.41 16.22 -4.94
N LEU A 267 -17.20 15.96 -6.00
CA LEU A 267 -17.59 16.96 -6.99
C LEU A 267 -18.37 18.16 -6.39
N ARG A 268 -18.94 18.02 -5.19
CA ARG A 268 -19.61 19.08 -4.45
C ARG A 268 -18.75 19.77 -3.41
N MET A 269 -17.48 19.34 -3.28
CA MET A 269 -16.53 19.88 -2.32
C MET A 269 -15.60 20.94 -2.92
N ARG A 270 -15.89 21.41 -4.14
CA ARG A 270 -15.07 22.38 -4.90
C ARG A 270 -13.61 21.92 -5.07
N PRO A 271 -13.35 20.70 -5.55
CA PRO A 271 -11.98 20.26 -5.80
C PRO A 271 -11.38 21.02 -6.99
N THR A 272 -10.09 21.30 -6.93
CA THR A 272 -9.31 21.65 -8.11
C THR A 272 -8.89 20.35 -8.80
N ARG A 273 -8.46 19.36 -7.99
CA ARG A 273 -7.92 18.09 -8.43
C ARG A 273 -8.49 16.95 -7.58
N ILE A 274 -8.79 15.82 -8.21
CA ILE A 274 -9.24 14.60 -7.53
C ILE A 274 -8.22 13.49 -7.81
N ILE A 275 -7.76 12.85 -6.73
CA ILE A 275 -6.86 11.70 -6.82
C ILE A 275 -7.62 10.47 -6.35
N VAL A 276 -7.80 9.49 -7.24
CA VAL A 276 -8.38 8.20 -6.89
C VAL A 276 -7.25 7.19 -6.80
N GLY A 277 -7.02 6.64 -5.62
CA GLY A 277 -5.89 5.74 -5.36
C GLY A 277 -5.80 4.62 -6.37
N GLU A 278 -6.92 3.93 -6.64
CA GLU A 278 -7.01 2.90 -7.67
C GLU A 278 -8.44 2.75 -8.18
N VAL A 279 -8.59 2.44 -9.47
CA VAL A 279 -9.86 1.99 -10.07
C VAL A 279 -9.77 0.53 -10.48
N ARG A 280 -10.80 -0.25 -10.13
CA ARG A 280 -10.88 -1.70 -10.32
C ARG A 280 -12.18 -2.16 -10.97
N GLY A 281 -13.19 -1.30 -11.04
CA GLY A 281 -14.54 -1.64 -11.48
C GLY A 281 -15.37 -0.45 -11.94
N ALA A 282 -16.65 -0.48 -11.60
CA ALA A 282 -17.68 0.43 -12.07
C ALA A 282 -17.44 1.92 -11.78
N GLU A 283 -16.65 2.24 -10.75
CA GLU A 283 -16.27 3.61 -10.38
C GLU A 283 -15.45 4.32 -11.46
N THR A 284 -14.87 3.55 -12.39
CA THR A 284 -14.13 4.09 -13.53
C THR A 284 -14.96 5.05 -14.36
N PHE A 285 -16.27 4.83 -14.48
CA PHE A 285 -17.17 5.75 -15.18
C PHE A 285 -17.24 7.11 -14.49
N GLU A 286 -17.36 7.14 -13.16
CA GLU A 286 -17.38 8.38 -12.38
C GLU A 286 -16.02 9.09 -12.44
N LEU A 287 -14.90 8.35 -12.42
CA LEU A 287 -13.58 8.93 -12.63
C LEU A 287 -13.50 9.61 -14.00
N LEU A 288 -13.84 8.93 -15.09
CA LEU A 288 -13.83 9.52 -16.44
C LEU A 288 -14.77 10.74 -16.56
N THR A 289 -15.92 10.69 -15.90
CA THR A 289 -16.83 11.84 -15.84
C THR A 289 -16.19 13.02 -15.11
N CYS A 290 -15.51 12.77 -13.99
CA CYS A 290 -14.77 13.78 -13.25
C CYS A 290 -13.69 14.43 -14.12
N LEU A 291 -12.85 13.63 -14.79
CA LEU A 291 -11.79 14.09 -15.68
C LEU A 291 -12.33 14.95 -16.85
N ASN A 292 -13.54 14.68 -17.30
CA ASN A 292 -14.19 15.41 -18.41
C ASN A 292 -15.01 16.63 -17.95
N THR A 293 -15.07 16.94 -16.65
CA THR A 293 -15.91 18.03 -16.11
C THR A 293 -15.11 19.14 -15.43
N GLY A 294 -13.86 19.34 -15.84
CA GLY A 294 -13.04 20.49 -15.43
C GLY A 294 -12.18 20.26 -14.19
N HIS A 295 -11.90 19.01 -13.85
CA HIS A 295 -10.95 18.62 -12.80
C HIS A 295 -9.61 18.18 -13.41
N ASP A 296 -9.02 19.08 -14.20
CA ASP A 296 -7.74 18.86 -14.86
C ASP A 296 -6.63 18.50 -13.86
N GLY A 297 -5.68 17.67 -14.28
CA GLY A 297 -4.56 17.26 -13.45
C GLY A 297 -4.89 16.21 -12.39
N SER A 298 -6.04 15.57 -12.46
CA SER A 298 -6.41 14.47 -11.59
C SER A 298 -5.61 13.20 -11.89
N PHE A 299 -5.37 12.39 -10.86
CA PHE A 299 -4.57 11.16 -10.97
C PHE A 299 -5.38 9.95 -10.55
N SER A 300 -5.04 8.80 -11.14
CA SER A 300 -5.48 7.51 -10.63
C SER A 300 -4.49 6.42 -11.00
N THR A 301 -4.67 5.23 -10.40
CA THR A 301 -3.94 4.03 -10.81
C THR A 301 -4.90 2.93 -11.26
N CYS A 302 -4.40 2.02 -12.08
CA CYS A 302 -5.10 0.79 -12.41
C CYS A 302 -4.12 -0.36 -12.66
N HIS A 303 -4.60 -1.59 -12.51
CA HIS A 303 -3.84 -2.78 -12.92
C HIS A 303 -3.95 -2.99 -14.43
N ALA A 304 -2.82 -3.02 -15.13
CA ALA A 304 -2.73 -3.37 -16.55
C ALA A 304 -1.34 -3.91 -16.88
N ASN A 305 -1.19 -4.54 -18.06
CA ASN A 305 0.06 -5.16 -18.50
C ASN A 305 0.79 -4.36 -19.59
N SER A 306 0.20 -3.26 -20.04
CA SER A 306 0.78 -2.29 -20.99
C SER A 306 -0.08 -1.04 -21.04
N THR A 307 0.39 0.02 -21.70
CA THR A 307 -0.40 1.22 -21.99
C THR A 307 -1.63 0.92 -22.85
N ALA A 308 -1.50 0.06 -23.85
CA ALA A 308 -2.62 -0.37 -24.70
C ALA A 308 -3.63 -1.24 -23.93
N ASP A 309 -3.15 -2.17 -23.07
CA ASP A 309 -4.02 -2.98 -22.21
C ASP A 309 -4.79 -2.11 -21.22
N THR A 310 -4.21 -1.01 -20.79
CA THR A 310 -4.87 -0.03 -19.91
C THR A 310 -6.17 0.47 -20.52
N ILE A 311 -6.20 0.79 -21.79
CA ILE A 311 -7.41 1.27 -22.48
C ILE A 311 -8.50 0.17 -22.47
N SER A 312 -8.14 -1.04 -22.87
CA SER A 312 -9.08 -2.19 -22.89
C SER A 312 -9.63 -2.49 -21.50
N ARG A 313 -8.80 -2.32 -20.49
CA ARG A 313 -9.19 -2.52 -19.09
C ARG A 313 -10.17 -1.45 -18.61
N LEU A 314 -9.91 -0.17 -18.94
CA LEU A 314 -10.84 0.92 -18.65
C LEU A 314 -12.20 0.71 -19.33
N GLU A 315 -12.22 0.29 -20.62
CA GLU A 315 -13.45 -0.05 -21.33
C GLU A 315 -14.25 -1.12 -20.58
N THR A 316 -13.58 -2.20 -20.17
CA THR A 316 -14.20 -3.31 -19.42
C THR A 316 -14.75 -2.82 -18.08
N MET A 317 -13.99 -2.03 -17.32
CA MET A 317 -14.42 -1.52 -16.01
C MET A 317 -15.62 -0.58 -16.12
N VAL A 318 -15.69 0.27 -17.14
CA VAL A 318 -16.88 1.12 -17.39
C VAL A 318 -18.11 0.25 -17.67
N LEU A 319 -17.97 -0.79 -18.48
CA LEU A 319 -19.07 -1.71 -18.84
C LEU A 319 -19.56 -2.53 -17.63
N MET A 320 -18.74 -2.74 -16.59
CA MET A 320 -19.21 -3.34 -15.33
C MET A 320 -20.27 -2.50 -14.61
N GLY A 321 -20.27 -1.18 -14.84
CA GLY A 321 -21.14 -0.25 -14.12
C GLY A 321 -22.24 0.38 -14.99
N MET A 322 -22.11 0.36 -16.31
CA MET A 322 -23.02 1.06 -17.21
C MET A 322 -23.00 0.49 -18.63
N GLU A 323 -24.15 0.29 -19.20
CA GLU A 323 -24.29 -0.08 -20.62
C GLU A 323 -24.14 1.17 -21.51
N LEU A 324 -23.00 1.30 -22.13
CA LEU A 324 -22.68 2.39 -23.07
C LEU A 324 -22.06 1.82 -24.34
N PRO A 325 -22.29 2.45 -25.51
CA PRO A 325 -21.57 2.10 -26.73
C PRO A 325 -20.07 2.27 -26.53
N LEU A 326 -19.25 1.30 -26.97
CA LEU A 326 -17.78 1.34 -26.84
C LEU A 326 -17.18 2.64 -27.40
N GLN A 327 -17.72 3.15 -28.50
CA GLN A 327 -17.27 4.41 -29.08
C GLN A 327 -17.47 5.60 -28.15
N ALA A 328 -18.55 5.61 -27.33
CA ALA A 328 -18.78 6.66 -26.34
C ALA A 328 -17.77 6.56 -25.21
N ILE A 329 -17.49 5.33 -24.73
CA ILE A 329 -16.50 5.06 -23.70
C ILE A 329 -15.11 5.51 -24.18
N ARG A 330 -14.69 5.12 -25.38
CA ARG A 330 -13.40 5.49 -26.00
C ARG A 330 -13.22 6.99 -26.11
N ARG A 331 -14.28 7.72 -26.50
CA ARG A 331 -14.24 9.19 -26.53
C ARG A 331 -14.06 9.78 -25.14
N GLN A 332 -14.72 9.26 -24.11
CA GLN A 332 -14.54 9.72 -22.73
C GLN A 332 -13.12 9.44 -22.22
N ILE A 333 -12.56 8.27 -22.52
CA ILE A 333 -11.17 7.95 -22.18
C ILE A 333 -10.23 8.94 -22.87
N ALA A 334 -10.36 9.11 -24.18
CA ALA A 334 -9.48 9.94 -24.99
C ALA A 334 -9.58 11.46 -24.66
N SER A 335 -10.69 11.93 -24.12
CA SER A 335 -10.84 13.32 -23.69
C SER A 335 -10.46 13.55 -22.25
N GLY A 336 -10.61 12.54 -21.36
CA GLY A 336 -10.37 12.68 -19.92
C GLY A 336 -8.94 12.36 -19.49
N ILE A 337 -8.28 11.42 -20.16
CA ILE A 337 -6.91 11.01 -19.82
C ILE A 337 -5.94 11.62 -20.83
N ASP A 338 -4.93 12.32 -20.34
CA ASP A 338 -3.89 12.92 -21.16
C ASP A 338 -2.67 12.01 -21.31
N LEU A 339 -2.23 11.41 -20.20
CA LEU A 339 -1.02 10.57 -20.13
C LEU A 339 -1.30 9.25 -19.45
N ILE A 340 -0.70 8.19 -19.94
CA ILE A 340 -0.62 6.88 -19.29
C ILE A 340 0.85 6.60 -18.98
N VAL A 341 1.15 6.36 -17.71
CA VAL A 341 2.48 5.99 -17.22
C VAL A 341 2.45 4.51 -16.85
N TYR A 342 3.23 3.69 -17.53
CA TYR A 342 3.28 2.26 -17.29
C TYR A 342 4.52 1.86 -16.51
N LEU A 343 4.30 1.24 -15.36
CA LEU A 343 5.33 0.76 -14.45
C LEU A 343 5.44 -0.76 -14.48
N GLY A 344 6.66 -1.27 -14.51
CA GLY A 344 6.95 -2.69 -14.44
C GLY A 344 7.85 -3.07 -13.27
N ARG A 345 7.67 -4.32 -12.79
CA ARG A 345 8.64 -4.98 -11.93
C ARG A 345 9.44 -5.93 -12.80
N LEU A 346 10.74 -5.67 -12.92
CA LEU A 346 11.63 -6.47 -13.75
C LEU A 346 12.01 -7.80 -13.05
N ARG A 347 12.70 -8.69 -13.78
CA ARG A 347 13.09 -10.02 -13.26
C ARG A 347 14.09 -9.96 -12.12
N ASP A 348 14.89 -8.89 -12.03
CA ASP A 348 15.79 -8.58 -10.91
C ASP A 348 15.06 -7.96 -9.70
N LYS A 349 13.72 -7.90 -9.76
CA LYS A 349 12.81 -7.29 -8.79
C LYS A 349 12.88 -5.76 -8.71
N SER A 350 13.71 -5.08 -9.50
CA SER A 350 13.69 -3.62 -9.63
C SER A 350 12.36 -3.15 -10.22
N ARG A 351 11.95 -1.95 -9.84
CA ARG A 351 10.72 -1.29 -10.31
C ARG A 351 11.13 -0.16 -11.23
N ARG A 352 10.59 -0.14 -12.45
CA ARG A 352 10.97 0.86 -13.44
C ARG A 352 9.75 1.43 -14.15
N LEU A 353 9.88 2.68 -14.55
CA LEU A 353 9.01 3.28 -15.56
C LEU A 353 9.37 2.65 -16.89
N LEU A 354 8.42 1.98 -17.53
CA LEU A 354 8.62 1.26 -18.79
C LEU A 354 8.15 2.04 -19.99
N GLU A 355 7.08 2.85 -19.83
CA GLU A 355 6.53 3.64 -20.93
C GLU A 355 5.77 4.85 -20.39
N ILE A 356 5.92 5.99 -21.06
CA ILE A 356 4.99 7.13 -20.97
C ILE A 356 4.35 7.28 -22.34
N ALA A 357 3.03 7.19 -22.41
CA ALA A 357 2.27 7.39 -23.63
C ALA A 357 1.26 8.53 -23.47
N GLU A 358 1.19 9.40 -24.47
CA GLU A 358 0.14 10.41 -24.61
C GLU A 358 -1.11 9.79 -25.23
N VAL A 359 -2.29 10.15 -24.72
CA VAL A 359 -3.58 9.82 -25.34
C VAL A 359 -3.95 10.93 -26.31
N THR A 360 -3.85 10.67 -27.60
CA THR A 360 -3.99 11.71 -28.64
C THR A 360 -5.42 11.88 -29.16
N GLY A 361 -6.30 10.90 -28.93
CA GLY A 361 -7.67 10.95 -29.44
C GLY A 361 -8.21 9.57 -29.76
N VAL A 362 -9.15 9.51 -30.71
CA VAL A 362 -9.70 8.26 -31.24
C VAL A 362 -9.42 8.21 -32.74
N GLU A 363 -8.73 7.17 -33.18
CA GLU A 363 -8.45 6.90 -34.60
C GLU A 363 -9.20 5.62 -35.01
N GLY A 364 -10.14 5.77 -35.96
CA GLY A 364 -11.06 4.68 -36.31
C GLY A 364 -11.91 4.24 -35.12
N GLU A 365 -11.72 2.99 -34.70
CA GLU A 365 -12.41 2.42 -33.55
C GLU A 365 -11.54 2.29 -32.29
N GLN A 366 -10.33 2.82 -32.27
CA GLN A 366 -9.39 2.67 -31.16
C GLN A 366 -8.97 4.02 -30.58
N VAL A 367 -8.66 4.01 -29.28
CA VAL A 367 -7.97 5.14 -28.62
C VAL A 367 -6.54 5.16 -29.11
N ALA A 368 -6.12 6.29 -29.65
CA ALA A 368 -4.78 6.47 -30.21
C ALA A 368 -3.78 6.85 -29.10
N LEU A 369 -2.69 6.13 -29.05
CA LEU A 369 -1.57 6.36 -28.12
C LEU A 369 -0.35 6.81 -28.91
N ASN A 370 0.37 7.78 -28.35
CA ASN A 370 1.64 8.29 -28.86
C ASN A 370 2.71 8.03 -27.79
N PRO A 371 3.58 7.00 -27.96
CA PRO A 371 4.65 6.74 -27.02
C PRO A 371 5.65 7.92 -27.01
N LEU A 372 5.92 8.45 -25.81
CA LEU A 372 6.85 9.56 -25.59
C LEU A 372 8.20 9.07 -25.07
N PHE A 373 8.17 8.16 -24.10
CA PHE A 373 9.34 7.54 -23.50
C PHE A 373 9.14 6.04 -23.41
N LEU A 374 10.21 5.28 -23.66
CA LEU A 374 10.20 3.84 -23.62
C LEU A 374 11.48 3.30 -22.99
N PHE A 375 11.36 2.45 -22.00
CA PHE A 375 12.50 1.72 -21.44
C PHE A 375 12.91 0.59 -22.37
N ARG A 376 14.17 0.58 -22.80
CA ARG A 376 14.78 -0.53 -23.52
C ARG A 376 15.84 -1.21 -22.70
N GLU A 377 15.62 -2.49 -22.42
CA GLU A 377 16.60 -3.33 -21.77
C GLU A 377 17.79 -3.54 -22.72
N THR A 378 19.02 -3.30 -22.23
CA THR A 378 20.26 -3.47 -22.99
C THR A 378 21.07 -4.68 -22.52
N GLY A 379 20.78 -5.22 -21.35
CA GLY A 379 21.46 -6.39 -20.81
C GLY A 379 21.32 -6.54 -19.29
N GLU A 380 22.17 -7.37 -18.72
CA GLU A 380 22.21 -7.63 -17.29
C GLU A 380 23.66 -7.63 -16.79
N ILE A 381 23.93 -6.89 -15.70
CA ILE A 381 25.25 -6.81 -15.07
C ILE A 381 25.11 -7.18 -13.60
N SER A 382 25.83 -8.21 -13.15
CA SER A 382 25.82 -8.67 -11.76
C SER A 382 24.42 -8.95 -11.19
N GLY A 383 23.51 -9.53 -12.02
CA GLY A 383 22.13 -9.83 -11.64
C GLY A 383 21.19 -8.62 -11.61
N LYS A 384 21.65 -7.44 -12.05
CA LYS A 384 20.81 -6.23 -12.21
C LYS A 384 20.56 -5.98 -13.69
N ILE A 385 19.31 -5.65 -14.00
CA ILE A 385 18.91 -5.29 -15.36
C ILE A 385 19.38 -3.88 -15.68
N CYS A 386 20.12 -3.77 -16.78
CA CYS A 386 20.55 -2.50 -17.37
C CYS A 386 19.64 -2.15 -18.55
N GLY A 387 19.37 -0.88 -18.72
CA GLY A 387 18.56 -0.39 -19.82
C GLY A 387 18.71 1.11 -20.00
N VAL A 388 18.12 1.61 -21.08
CA VAL A 388 18.13 3.03 -21.43
C VAL A 388 16.70 3.49 -21.59
N GLN A 389 16.39 4.67 -21.06
CA GLN A 389 15.16 5.38 -21.35
C GLN A 389 15.33 6.12 -22.68
N GLU A 390 14.54 5.77 -23.67
CA GLU A 390 14.57 6.39 -24.99
C GLU A 390 13.37 7.34 -25.13
N LYS A 391 13.62 8.57 -25.50
CA LYS A 391 12.58 9.47 -25.98
C LYS A 391 12.20 9.06 -27.40
N THR A 392 10.96 8.58 -27.57
CA THR A 392 10.48 7.98 -28.83
C THR A 392 9.55 8.89 -29.61
N GLY A 393 8.98 9.92 -28.97
CA GLY A 393 8.06 10.84 -29.61
C GLY A 393 8.04 12.22 -28.97
N GLU A 394 7.37 13.15 -29.65
CA GLU A 394 7.07 14.47 -29.12
C GLU A 394 5.59 14.56 -28.73
N MET A 395 5.31 15.31 -27.70
CA MET A 395 3.94 15.53 -27.25
C MET A 395 3.16 16.37 -28.26
N LYS A 396 1.96 15.92 -28.63
CA LYS A 396 1.08 16.58 -29.60
C LYS A 396 0.13 17.57 -28.95
N ARG A 397 -0.40 17.24 -27.76
CA ARG A 397 -1.38 18.05 -27.02
C ARG A 397 -0.67 18.96 -26.03
N VAL A 398 -0.05 20.04 -26.53
CA VAL A 398 0.80 20.95 -25.72
C VAL A 398 0.04 22.15 -25.12
N GLU A 399 -1.28 22.25 -25.33
CA GLU A 399 -2.08 23.41 -24.96
C GLU A 399 -2.06 23.65 -23.45
N LYS A 400 -2.01 22.60 -22.64
CA LYS A 400 -1.95 22.73 -21.18
C LYS A 400 -0.61 23.32 -20.74
N PHE A 401 0.52 22.92 -21.34
CA PHE A 401 1.83 23.52 -21.08
C PHE A 401 1.85 25.01 -21.42
N ILE A 402 1.30 25.39 -22.59
CA ILE A 402 1.22 26.78 -23.03
C ILE A 402 0.40 27.62 -22.04
N ARG A 403 -0.77 27.12 -21.60
CA ARG A 403 -1.62 27.80 -20.62
C ARG A 403 -0.95 27.96 -19.27
N ALA A 404 -0.14 26.99 -18.86
CA ALA A 404 0.64 27.02 -17.63
C ALA A 404 1.90 27.89 -17.72
N GLY A 405 2.21 28.47 -18.89
CA GLY A 405 3.43 29.27 -19.09
C GLY A 405 4.73 28.47 -19.10
N ILE A 406 4.65 27.16 -19.32
CA ILE A 406 5.80 26.25 -19.37
C ILE A 406 6.33 26.24 -20.79
N GLN A 407 7.51 26.83 -20.99
CA GLN A 407 8.12 27.00 -22.34
C GLN A 407 8.95 25.79 -22.77
N GLU A 408 9.54 25.07 -21.82
CA GLU A 408 10.27 23.84 -22.09
C GLU A 408 9.30 22.66 -22.12
N VAL A 409 8.73 22.43 -23.29
CA VAL A 409 8.01 21.18 -23.59
C VAL A 409 9.08 20.18 -24.04
N PRO A 410 9.36 19.13 -23.25
CA PRO A 410 10.37 18.13 -23.61
C PRO A 410 9.99 17.34 -24.85
#